data_8e5423f82116245e6d71d77ca873f798
#
_entry.id   8e5423f82116245e6d71d77ca873f798
#
_cell.length_a   1.000
_cell.length_b   1.000
_cell.length_c   1.000
_cell.angle_alpha   90.00
_cell.angle_beta   90.00
_cell.angle_gamma   90.00
#
_symmetry.space_group_name_H-M   'P 1'
#
loop_
_entity.id
_entity.type
_entity.pdbx_description
1 polymer ?
#
loop_
_entity_poly.entity_id
_entity_poly.type
_entity_poly.pdbx_seq_one_letter_code
_entity_poly.pdbx_strand_id
1 'polypeptide(L)'
;PSGRPTFVNLDMEEHRDLELTIRAFTDLLDEPELRHLDAGIVLQAYLPDAFGALQRISSWASARHDTRGGEVKVRLVKGANLAMERVDAAVHGWVQTPYETKADVDANYKRCVDWALRPVHARAVRIGLASHNLFDVAWAHLLAESRGVADRVEFEMLQGMAPAQARTVRDEVGGLLLYTPIVGRDDFDVAVAYLFRRLEENAADENFLRHLFTLRPGTPEFAEQADGFRRGVADRWEVGDLPRREASLRETPTRAGRATNDGAFRNQPDTDPTLPSVRRRIDAVAGRTFQPTATPMTVTVDGPDGIDAVLVAARAAQPEWAALGGVGRRAVLQRVADELLVRHDELLVAMAHEASKTFAESAPEIAEAVDFARWYAERAP
;
A
#
# COMPACT_ATOMS: atom_id res chain seq x y z
N PRO A 1 -11.79 -27.32 22.17
CA PRO A 1 -12.65 -26.13 22.22
C PRO A 1 -12.82 -25.72 23.67
N SER A 2 -12.29 -24.55 24.05
CA SER A 2 -12.27 -24.06 25.45
C SER A 2 -13.65 -23.57 25.93
N GLY A 3 -14.66 -23.55 25.05
CA GLY A 3 -15.99 -22.96 25.34
C GLY A 3 -15.97 -21.45 25.60
N ARG A 4 -14.80 -20.78 25.41
CA ARG A 4 -14.69 -19.34 25.56
C ARG A 4 -14.94 -18.67 24.21
N PRO A 5 -15.63 -17.52 24.18
CA PRO A 5 -15.74 -16.72 22.96
C PRO A 5 -14.32 -16.37 22.45
N THR A 6 -14.08 -16.64 21.19
CA THR A 6 -12.79 -16.33 20.54
C THR A 6 -13.01 -15.10 19.66
N PHE A 7 -12.16 -14.08 19.83
CA PHE A 7 -12.09 -12.93 18.96
C PHE A 7 -10.81 -13.01 18.13
N VAL A 8 -10.93 -12.86 16.82
CA VAL A 8 -9.80 -12.86 15.88
C VAL A 8 -9.71 -11.50 15.23
N ASN A 9 -8.51 -10.94 15.17
CA ASN A 9 -8.23 -9.68 14.50
C ASN A 9 -7.20 -9.91 13.39
N LEU A 10 -7.55 -9.56 12.16
CA LEU A 10 -6.62 -9.58 11.03
C LEU A 10 -5.81 -8.29 11.03
N ASP A 11 -4.50 -8.42 11.15
CA ASP A 11 -3.58 -7.30 10.97
C ASP A 11 -3.23 -7.17 9.48
N MET A 12 -3.05 -5.93 9.02
CA MET A 12 -2.59 -5.57 7.70
C MET A 12 -1.38 -4.65 7.87
N GLU A 13 -0.25 -5.02 7.29
CA GLU A 13 0.99 -4.27 7.47
C GLU A 13 1.38 -3.45 6.23
N GLU A 14 1.19 -3.96 5.01
CA GLU A 14 1.62 -3.32 3.77
C GLU A 14 0.43 -2.91 2.90
N HIS A 15 0.56 -1.79 2.20
CA HIS A 15 -0.49 -1.30 1.30
C HIS A 15 -0.92 -2.34 0.25
N ARG A 16 0.04 -3.11 -0.28
CA ARG A 16 -0.25 -4.13 -1.31
C ARG A 16 -1.26 -5.17 -0.84
N ASP A 17 -1.35 -5.42 0.47
CA ASP A 17 -2.24 -6.43 1.05
C ASP A 17 -3.60 -5.87 1.47
N LEU A 18 -3.82 -4.55 1.40
CA LEU A 18 -5.03 -3.90 1.88
C LEU A 18 -6.30 -4.52 1.29
N GLU A 19 -6.39 -4.57 -0.04
CA GLU A 19 -7.60 -5.07 -0.72
C GLU A 19 -7.75 -6.59 -0.54
N LEU A 20 -6.65 -7.34 -0.55
CA LEU A 20 -6.67 -8.78 -0.30
C LEU A 20 -7.16 -9.09 1.10
N THR A 21 -6.66 -8.37 2.11
CA THR A 21 -7.04 -8.55 3.51
C THR A 21 -8.50 -8.21 3.74
N ILE A 22 -8.98 -7.09 3.17
CA ILE A 22 -10.41 -6.72 3.27
C ILE A 22 -11.29 -7.80 2.64
N ARG A 23 -10.95 -8.25 1.44
CA ARG A 23 -11.70 -9.28 0.74
C ARG A 23 -11.70 -10.59 1.49
N ALA A 24 -10.53 -11.07 1.92
CA ALA A 24 -10.44 -12.30 2.70
C ALA A 24 -11.26 -12.20 4.01
N PHE A 25 -11.22 -11.06 4.68
CA PHE A 25 -11.98 -10.82 5.91
C PHE A 25 -13.49 -10.88 5.65
N THR A 26 -13.98 -10.21 4.62
CA THR A 26 -15.42 -10.18 4.31
C THR A 26 -15.91 -11.52 3.78
N ASP A 27 -15.21 -12.13 2.83
CA ASP A 27 -15.59 -13.40 2.22
C ASP A 27 -15.65 -14.53 3.28
N LEU A 28 -14.63 -14.62 4.16
CA LEU A 28 -14.62 -15.61 5.24
C LEU A 28 -15.75 -15.41 6.24
N LEU A 29 -16.05 -14.18 6.64
CA LEU A 29 -17.12 -13.90 7.61
C LEU A 29 -18.52 -13.99 7.01
N ASP A 30 -18.66 -14.03 5.70
CA ASP A 30 -19.91 -14.29 4.99
C ASP A 30 -20.23 -15.79 4.91
N GLU A 31 -19.23 -16.68 5.18
CA GLU A 31 -19.46 -18.12 5.26
C GLU A 31 -20.46 -18.45 6.40
N PRO A 32 -21.43 -19.36 6.17
CA PRO A 32 -22.47 -19.67 7.14
C PRO A 32 -21.94 -20.08 8.51
N GLU A 33 -20.83 -20.83 8.55
CA GLU A 33 -20.19 -21.34 9.77
C GLU A 33 -19.54 -20.21 10.60
N LEU A 34 -19.13 -19.12 9.97
CA LEU A 34 -18.46 -18.01 10.60
C LEU A 34 -19.36 -16.77 10.77
N ARG A 35 -20.62 -16.89 10.38
CA ARG A 35 -21.58 -15.78 10.41
C ARG A 35 -21.72 -15.11 11.78
N HIS A 36 -21.60 -15.87 12.86
CA HIS A 36 -21.77 -15.38 14.24
C HIS A 36 -20.43 -15.08 14.92
N LEU A 37 -19.32 -15.20 14.21
CA LEU A 37 -18.00 -14.90 14.75
C LEU A 37 -17.81 -13.39 14.87
N ASP A 38 -17.42 -12.94 16.06
CA ASP A 38 -16.93 -11.58 16.27
C ASP A 38 -15.49 -11.51 15.82
N ALA A 39 -15.19 -10.57 14.93
CA ALA A 39 -13.85 -10.44 14.36
C ALA A 39 -13.47 -8.98 14.11
N GLY A 40 -12.18 -8.74 13.99
CA GLY A 40 -11.64 -7.42 13.72
C GLY A 40 -10.66 -7.40 12.55
N ILE A 41 -10.46 -6.21 12.01
CA ILE A 41 -9.49 -5.89 10.98
C ILE A 41 -8.78 -4.58 11.31
N VAL A 42 -7.54 -4.43 10.86
CA VAL A 42 -6.75 -3.20 11.05
C VAL A 42 -6.83 -2.32 9.81
N LEU A 43 -6.96 -1.01 10.01
CA LEU A 43 -6.78 0.01 8.98
C LEU A 43 -5.72 1.02 9.40
N GLN A 44 -4.85 1.37 8.47
CA GLN A 44 -3.72 2.28 8.68
C GLN A 44 -4.03 3.66 8.08
N ALA A 45 -4.24 4.65 8.95
CA ALA A 45 -4.65 6.00 8.53
C ALA A 45 -3.56 6.79 7.79
N TYR A 46 -2.31 6.30 7.76
CA TYR A 46 -1.28 6.92 6.93
C TYR A 46 -1.52 6.71 5.42
N LEU A 47 -2.46 5.83 5.05
CA LEU A 47 -2.92 5.62 3.68
C LEU A 47 -4.16 6.48 3.41
N PRO A 48 -4.21 7.26 2.33
CA PRO A 48 -5.44 7.92 1.87
C PRO A 48 -6.59 6.94 1.67
N ASP A 49 -6.27 5.72 1.23
CA ASP A 49 -7.18 4.59 1.00
C ASP A 49 -7.98 4.18 2.24
N ALA A 50 -7.43 4.42 3.43
CA ALA A 50 -8.00 3.91 4.69
C ALA A 50 -9.40 4.43 4.96
N PHE A 51 -9.71 5.69 4.60
CA PHE A 51 -11.05 6.24 4.82
C PHE A 51 -12.09 5.57 3.92
N GLY A 52 -11.80 5.40 2.63
CA GLY A 52 -12.66 4.65 1.70
C GLY A 52 -12.82 3.18 2.11
N ALA A 53 -11.74 2.54 2.59
CA ALA A 53 -11.78 1.17 3.12
C ALA A 53 -12.69 1.08 4.36
N LEU A 54 -12.58 2.03 5.29
CA LEU A 54 -13.44 2.11 6.48
C LEU A 54 -14.92 2.22 6.10
N GLN A 55 -15.24 3.03 5.10
CA GLN A 55 -16.61 3.18 4.62
C GLN A 55 -17.16 1.88 4.01
N ARG A 56 -16.35 1.18 3.18
CA ARG A 56 -16.75 -0.11 2.58
C ARG A 56 -16.98 -1.18 3.65
N ILE A 57 -16.04 -1.34 4.58
CA ILE A 57 -16.15 -2.29 5.68
C ILE A 57 -17.38 -1.98 6.54
N SER A 58 -17.62 -0.70 6.86
CA SER A 58 -18.79 -0.31 7.67
C SER A 58 -20.12 -0.54 6.97
N SER A 59 -20.18 -0.37 5.65
CA SER A 59 -21.37 -0.68 4.85
C SER A 59 -21.66 -2.19 4.87
N TRP A 60 -20.65 -3.02 4.64
CA TRP A 60 -20.75 -4.47 4.72
C TRP A 60 -21.12 -4.94 6.15
N ALA A 61 -20.45 -4.41 7.17
CA ALA A 61 -20.75 -4.73 8.57
C ALA A 61 -22.19 -4.35 8.98
N SER A 62 -22.73 -3.26 8.43
CA SER A 62 -24.12 -2.87 8.65
C SER A 62 -25.09 -3.90 8.09
N ALA A 63 -24.87 -4.39 6.88
CA ALA A 63 -25.68 -5.44 6.28
C ALA A 63 -25.59 -6.75 7.09
N ARG A 64 -24.39 -7.10 7.57
CA ARG A 64 -24.16 -8.25 8.45
C ARG A 64 -24.90 -8.10 9.79
N HIS A 65 -24.80 -6.94 10.42
CA HIS A 65 -25.49 -6.62 11.67
C HIS A 65 -27.00 -6.75 11.53
N ASP A 66 -27.58 -6.20 10.46
CA ASP A 66 -29.01 -6.23 10.19
C ASP A 66 -29.55 -7.68 10.00
N THR A 67 -28.67 -8.61 9.63
CA THR A 67 -28.97 -10.06 9.53
C THR A 67 -28.59 -10.87 10.79
N ARG A 68 -28.31 -10.20 11.92
CA ARG A 68 -27.87 -10.80 13.18
C ARG A 68 -26.57 -11.59 13.09
N GLY A 69 -25.62 -11.11 12.27
CA GLY A 69 -24.26 -11.63 12.24
C GLY A 69 -23.46 -11.20 13.47
N GLY A 70 -22.25 -11.74 13.62
CA GLY A 70 -21.30 -11.33 14.67
C GLY A 70 -20.83 -9.88 14.50
N GLU A 71 -20.28 -9.32 15.58
CA GLU A 71 -19.77 -7.95 15.60
C GLU A 71 -18.47 -7.80 14.79
N VAL A 72 -18.30 -6.62 14.20
CA VAL A 72 -17.08 -6.24 13.50
C VAL A 72 -16.37 -5.14 14.27
N LYS A 73 -15.06 -5.31 14.50
CA LYS A 73 -14.20 -4.28 15.06
C LYS A 73 -13.20 -3.79 13.99
N VAL A 74 -13.05 -2.48 13.84
CA VAL A 74 -11.98 -1.88 13.04
C VAL A 74 -10.97 -1.23 13.99
N ARG A 75 -9.75 -1.78 14.04
CA ARG A 75 -8.64 -1.15 14.73
C ARG A 75 -8.05 -0.06 13.83
N LEU A 76 -8.11 1.18 14.29
CA LEU A 76 -7.48 2.30 13.60
C LEU A 76 -6.11 2.56 14.19
N VAL A 77 -5.08 2.45 13.35
CA VAL A 77 -3.69 2.82 13.66
C VAL A 77 -3.26 3.95 12.73
N LYS A 78 -2.22 4.69 13.08
CA LYS A 78 -1.64 5.69 12.17
C LYS A 78 -0.86 4.99 11.05
N GLY A 79 -0.09 3.96 11.36
CA GLY A 79 0.71 3.16 10.46
C GLY A 79 2.17 3.11 10.90
N ALA A 80 2.83 1.98 10.67
CA ALA A 80 4.17 1.72 11.20
C ALA A 80 5.20 1.36 10.12
N ASN A 81 4.77 1.17 8.86
CA ASN A 81 5.64 0.66 7.80
C ASN A 81 6.07 1.74 6.78
N LEU A 82 6.07 3.02 7.17
CA LEU A 82 6.37 4.12 6.26
C LEU A 82 7.72 3.97 5.53
N ALA A 83 8.76 3.53 6.25
CA ALA A 83 10.08 3.32 5.66
C ALA A 83 10.06 2.20 4.61
N MET A 84 9.37 1.10 4.88
CA MET A 84 9.23 -0.03 3.97
C MET A 84 8.44 0.37 2.71
N GLU A 85 7.33 1.06 2.87
CA GLU A 85 6.52 1.58 1.76
C GLU A 85 7.29 2.54 0.86
N ARG A 86 8.16 3.38 1.45
CA ARG A 86 9.04 4.28 0.69
C ARG A 86 10.11 3.53 -0.10
N VAL A 87 10.72 2.50 0.49
CA VAL A 87 11.72 1.68 -0.18
C VAL A 87 11.09 0.90 -1.32
N ASP A 88 9.95 0.25 -1.06
CA ASP A 88 9.19 -0.49 -2.09
C ASP A 88 8.84 0.41 -3.28
N ALA A 89 8.28 1.59 -3.00
CA ALA A 89 7.96 2.56 -4.05
C ALA A 89 9.20 3.01 -4.84
N ALA A 90 10.32 3.27 -4.15
CA ALA A 90 11.56 3.72 -4.80
C ALA A 90 12.18 2.64 -5.69
N VAL A 91 12.18 1.38 -5.25
CA VAL A 91 12.73 0.24 -6.02
C VAL A 91 11.95 0.02 -7.31
N HIS A 92 10.63 0.17 -7.27
CA HIS A 92 9.76 -0.06 -8.44
C HIS A 92 9.47 1.19 -9.29
N GLY A 93 9.99 2.36 -8.88
CA GLY A 93 9.70 3.63 -9.55
C GLY A 93 8.26 4.12 -9.35
N TRP A 94 7.60 3.71 -8.28
CA TRP A 94 6.23 4.11 -7.95
C TRP A 94 6.17 5.33 -7.04
N VAL A 95 5.01 5.98 -7.02
CA VAL A 95 4.69 6.96 -5.98
C VAL A 95 4.46 6.23 -4.66
N GLN A 96 5.02 6.74 -3.55
CA GLN A 96 4.73 6.16 -2.23
C GLN A 96 3.22 6.23 -1.92
N THR A 97 2.68 5.18 -1.32
CA THR A 97 1.26 5.09 -0.98
C THR A 97 0.86 5.91 0.25
N PRO A 98 1.65 5.97 1.33
CA PRO A 98 1.33 6.81 2.47
C PRO A 98 1.38 8.30 2.17
N TYR A 99 0.68 9.09 2.96
CA TYR A 99 0.82 10.55 2.96
C TYR A 99 2.28 10.97 3.13
N GLU A 100 2.64 12.13 2.59
CA GLU A 100 4.00 12.66 2.71
C GLU A 100 4.27 13.26 4.07
N THR A 101 3.24 13.86 4.68
CA THR A 101 3.38 14.59 5.92
C THR A 101 2.65 13.91 7.08
N LYS A 102 3.23 14.04 8.27
CA LYS A 102 2.58 13.62 9.51
C LYS A 102 1.26 14.35 9.76
N ALA A 103 1.16 15.61 9.34
CA ALA A 103 -0.06 16.40 9.48
C ALA A 103 -1.24 15.77 8.73
N ASP A 104 -1.01 15.31 7.51
CA ASP A 104 -2.04 14.61 6.71
C ASP A 104 -2.44 13.28 7.35
N VAL A 105 -1.46 12.53 7.88
CA VAL A 105 -1.73 11.28 8.62
C VAL A 105 -2.60 11.56 9.85
N ASP A 106 -2.24 12.58 10.63
CA ASP A 106 -2.99 12.97 11.83
C ASP A 106 -4.41 13.47 11.49
N ALA A 107 -4.57 14.18 10.38
CA ALA A 107 -5.86 14.65 9.89
C ALA A 107 -6.72 13.46 9.42
N ASN A 108 -6.18 12.55 8.62
CA ASN A 108 -6.91 11.37 8.16
C ASN A 108 -7.29 10.42 9.31
N TYR A 109 -6.40 10.24 10.28
CA TYR A 109 -6.72 9.45 11.48
C TYR A 109 -7.93 10.04 12.21
N LYS A 110 -7.95 11.36 12.42
CA LYS A 110 -9.08 12.05 13.04
C LYS A 110 -10.35 12.03 12.21
N ARG A 111 -10.23 12.07 10.88
CA ARG A 111 -11.37 11.88 9.97
C ARG A 111 -12.00 10.50 10.16
N CYS A 112 -11.18 9.46 10.15
CA CYS A 112 -11.65 8.09 10.35
C CYS A 112 -12.35 7.92 11.71
N VAL A 113 -11.75 8.43 12.78
CA VAL A 113 -12.32 8.38 14.14
C VAL A 113 -13.64 9.15 14.21
N ASP A 114 -13.67 10.41 13.75
CA ASP A 114 -14.88 11.25 13.76
C ASP A 114 -16.02 10.59 12.98
N TRP A 115 -15.72 10.07 11.78
CA TRP A 115 -16.72 9.43 10.94
C TRP A 115 -17.26 8.15 11.58
N ALA A 116 -16.38 7.29 12.08
CA ALA A 116 -16.75 6.00 12.65
C ALA A 116 -17.56 6.14 13.96
N LEU A 117 -17.28 7.14 14.76
CA LEU A 117 -17.99 7.43 16.00
C LEU A 117 -19.34 8.15 15.83
N ARG A 118 -19.80 8.36 14.60
CA ARG A 118 -21.19 8.80 14.40
C ARG A 118 -22.14 7.64 14.73
N PRO A 119 -23.24 7.88 15.48
CA PRO A 119 -24.12 6.81 15.94
C PRO A 119 -24.62 5.88 14.82
N VAL A 120 -24.84 6.43 13.61
CA VAL A 120 -25.29 5.66 12.45
C VAL A 120 -24.24 4.63 11.99
N HIS A 121 -22.95 4.89 12.17
CA HIS A 121 -21.86 3.98 11.81
C HIS A 121 -21.45 3.08 12.99
N ALA A 122 -21.40 3.65 14.19
CA ALA A 122 -20.99 2.95 15.41
C ALA A 122 -21.92 1.79 15.78
N ARG A 123 -23.17 1.78 15.31
CA ARG A 123 -24.14 0.69 15.59
C ARG A 123 -23.67 -0.68 15.07
N ALA A 124 -22.89 -0.71 13.98
CA ALA A 124 -22.49 -1.95 13.32
C ALA A 124 -20.98 -2.24 13.45
N VAL A 125 -20.17 -1.20 13.73
CA VAL A 125 -18.72 -1.31 13.82
C VAL A 125 -18.25 -0.78 15.17
N ARG A 126 -17.48 -1.58 15.90
CA ARG A 126 -16.71 -1.12 17.06
C ARG A 126 -15.38 -0.58 16.59
N ILE A 127 -14.87 0.44 17.25
CA ILE A 127 -13.57 1.03 16.94
C ILE A 127 -12.55 0.66 17.99
N GLY A 128 -11.47 0.02 17.57
CA GLY A 128 -10.24 -0.11 18.33
C GLY A 128 -9.37 1.13 18.08
N LEU A 129 -9.32 2.04 19.03
CA LEU A 129 -8.54 3.27 18.93
C LEU A 129 -7.11 2.99 19.40
N ALA A 130 -6.22 2.69 18.47
CA ALA A 130 -4.82 2.40 18.79
C ALA A 130 -3.98 3.68 18.71
N SER A 131 -3.64 4.22 19.88
CA SER A 131 -2.81 5.43 19.98
C SER A 131 -2.16 5.58 21.33
N HIS A 132 -0.90 6.05 21.34
CA HIS A 132 -0.21 6.55 22.53
C HIS A 132 -0.32 8.08 22.69
N ASN A 133 -0.88 8.77 21.68
CA ASN A 133 -1.08 10.21 21.75
C ASN A 133 -2.29 10.53 22.64
N LEU A 134 -2.02 11.08 23.83
CA LEU A 134 -3.06 11.36 24.82
C LEU A 134 -4.08 12.40 24.36
N PHE A 135 -3.74 13.30 23.43
CA PHE A 135 -4.72 14.22 22.84
C PHE A 135 -5.74 13.47 21.97
N ASP A 136 -5.26 12.49 21.16
CA ASP A 136 -6.14 11.67 20.33
C ASP A 136 -7.05 10.80 21.21
N VAL A 137 -6.50 10.19 22.28
CA VAL A 137 -7.23 9.34 23.23
C VAL A 137 -8.32 10.14 23.93
N ALA A 138 -7.97 11.28 24.54
CA ALA A 138 -8.91 12.14 25.26
C ALA A 138 -10.02 12.69 24.34
N TRP A 139 -9.64 13.11 23.13
CA TRP A 139 -10.60 13.60 22.16
C TRP A 139 -11.59 12.52 21.73
N ALA A 140 -11.13 11.33 21.41
CA ALA A 140 -11.99 10.24 20.98
C ALA A 140 -12.92 9.78 22.11
N HIS A 141 -12.43 9.74 23.35
CA HIS A 141 -13.22 9.43 24.53
C HIS A 141 -14.36 10.44 24.71
N LEU A 142 -14.05 11.71 24.78
CA LEU A 142 -15.04 12.79 24.93
C LEU A 142 -16.01 12.83 23.74
N LEU A 143 -15.53 12.57 22.53
CA LEU A 143 -16.37 12.53 21.34
C LEU A 143 -17.36 11.36 21.40
N ALA A 144 -16.90 10.17 21.81
CA ALA A 144 -17.73 9.00 21.97
C ALA A 144 -18.80 9.18 23.04
N GLU A 145 -18.43 9.77 24.19
CA GLU A 145 -19.40 10.13 25.25
C GLU A 145 -20.44 11.12 24.77
N SER A 146 -19.99 12.22 24.14
CA SER A 146 -20.91 13.27 23.63
C SER A 146 -21.92 12.76 22.61
N ARG A 147 -21.59 11.64 21.93
CA ARG A 147 -22.42 11.00 20.91
C ARG A 147 -23.20 9.79 21.43
N GLY A 148 -23.01 9.40 22.70
CA GLY A 148 -23.66 8.26 23.32
C GLY A 148 -23.22 6.92 22.73
N VAL A 149 -21.95 6.80 22.30
CA VAL A 149 -21.35 5.61 21.68
C VAL A 149 -20.07 5.16 22.38
N ALA A 150 -19.90 5.50 23.65
CA ALA A 150 -18.71 5.16 24.43
C ALA A 150 -18.48 3.63 24.54
N ASP A 151 -19.53 2.85 24.58
CA ASP A 151 -19.50 1.37 24.56
C ASP A 151 -19.03 0.78 23.22
N ARG A 152 -18.92 1.61 22.17
CA ARG A 152 -18.48 1.20 20.83
C ARG A 152 -17.01 1.49 20.56
N VAL A 153 -16.27 1.99 21.56
CA VAL A 153 -14.83 2.29 21.45
C VAL A 153 -14.05 1.41 22.42
N GLU A 154 -13.02 0.77 21.93
CA GLU A 154 -12.00 0.09 22.72
C GLU A 154 -10.66 0.81 22.53
N PHE A 155 -10.09 1.32 23.63
CA PHE A 155 -8.78 1.96 23.58
C PHE A 155 -7.68 0.91 23.60
N GLU A 156 -6.68 1.08 22.75
CA GLU A 156 -5.61 0.11 22.56
C GLU A 156 -4.23 0.79 22.63
N MET A 157 -3.29 0.15 23.32
CA MET A 157 -1.90 0.61 23.43
C MET A 157 -0.94 -0.56 23.29
N LEU A 158 0.32 -0.25 22.92
CA LEU A 158 1.38 -1.25 22.88
C LEU A 158 1.88 -1.51 24.30
N GLN A 159 2.02 -2.78 24.64
CA GLN A 159 2.55 -3.18 25.95
C GLN A 159 4.02 -2.74 26.08
N GLY A 160 4.37 -2.21 27.25
CA GLY A 160 5.74 -1.87 27.59
C GLY A 160 6.20 -0.47 27.20
N MET A 161 5.55 0.20 26.23
CA MET A 161 6.03 1.48 25.72
C MET A 161 5.74 2.67 26.65
N ALA A 162 4.61 2.71 27.31
CA ALA A 162 4.19 3.79 28.19
C ALA A 162 3.33 3.28 29.37
N PRO A 163 3.89 2.49 30.31
CA PRO A 163 3.09 1.80 31.32
C PRO A 163 2.31 2.72 32.26
N ALA A 164 2.87 3.89 32.60
CA ALA A 164 2.19 4.86 33.48
C ALA A 164 0.96 5.45 32.81
N GLN A 165 1.09 5.87 31.54
CA GLN A 165 -0.01 6.42 30.73
C GLN A 165 -1.07 5.36 30.46
N ALA A 166 -0.66 4.12 30.16
CA ALA A 166 -1.57 3.01 29.95
C ALA A 166 -2.46 2.78 31.18
N ARG A 167 -1.89 2.84 32.40
CA ARG A 167 -2.68 2.75 33.64
C ARG A 167 -3.65 3.91 33.77
N THR A 168 -3.19 5.14 33.56
CA THR A 168 -4.05 6.35 33.65
C THR A 168 -5.19 6.30 32.65
N VAL A 169 -4.91 5.94 31.39
CA VAL A 169 -5.93 5.80 30.36
C VAL A 169 -6.94 4.71 30.74
N ARG A 170 -6.46 3.52 31.18
CA ARG A 170 -7.35 2.45 31.63
C ARG A 170 -8.31 2.90 32.74
N ASP A 171 -7.77 3.64 33.72
CA ASP A 171 -8.54 4.09 34.87
C ASP A 171 -9.55 5.18 34.49
N GLU A 172 -9.26 6.01 33.48
CA GLU A 172 -10.13 7.06 32.97
C GLU A 172 -11.25 6.51 32.07
N VAL A 173 -10.91 5.60 31.13
CA VAL A 173 -11.87 5.12 30.11
C VAL A 173 -12.53 3.80 30.50
N GLY A 174 -12.22 3.23 31.67
CA GLY A 174 -12.83 2.01 32.20
C GLY A 174 -12.30 0.71 31.61
N GLY A 175 -11.35 0.74 30.69
CA GLY A 175 -10.72 -0.45 30.08
C GLY A 175 -9.65 -0.09 29.07
N LEU A 176 -8.68 -1.00 28.87
CA LEU A 176 -7.61 -0.82 27.88
C LEU A 176 -7.13 -2.18 27.39
N LEU A 177 -7.06 -2.33 26.07
CA LEU A 177 -6.41 -3.47 25.43
C LEU A 177 -4.92 -3.19 25.25
N LEU A 178 -4.07 -4.09 25.75
CA LEU A 178 -2.63 -4.03 25.53
C LEU A 178 -2.25 -5.03 24.43
N TYR A 179 -1.71 -4.53 23.34
CA TYR A 179 -1.19 -5.34 22.25
C TYR A 179 0.27 -5.71 22.51
N THR A 180 0.59 -6.99 22.33
CA THR A 180 1.96 -7.50 22.41
C THR A 180 2.16 -8.62 21.39
N PRO A 181 3.33 -8.71 20.72
CA PRO A 181 3.65 -9.86 19.91
C PRO A 181 3.81 -11.10 20.78
N ILE A 182 3.27 -12.22 20.33
CA ILE A 182 3.47 -13.54 20.92
C ILE A 182 4.09 -14.41 19.84
N VAL A 183 5.32 -14.85 20.04
CA VAL A 183 6.08 -15.65 19.07
C VAL A 183 6.58 -16.92 19.73
N GLY A 184 6.76 -17.96 18.94
CA GLY A 184 7.47 -19.18 19.34
C GLY A 184 8.96 -18.87 19.61
N ARG A 185 9.64 -19.80 20.27
CA ARG A 185 11.09 -19.65 20.51
C ARG A 185 11.90 -19.61 19.20
N ASP A 186 11.45 -20.36 18.22
CA ASP A 186 12.14 -20.50 16.93
C ASP A 186 11.90 -19.27 16.02
N ASP A 187 10.91 -18.42 16.34
CA ASP A 187 10.53 -17.22 15.60
C ASP A 187 10.96 -15.94 16.34
N PHE A 188 11.89 -16.04 17.28
CA PHE A 188 12.27 -14.89 18.13
C PHE A 188 12.91 -13.72 17.36
N ASP A 189 13.59 -13.98 16.28
CA ASP A 189 14.14 -12.99 15.35
C ASP A 189 13.04 -12.11 14.72
N VAL A 190 11.86 -12.66 14.45
CA VAL A 190 10.68 -11.88 14.01
C VAL A 190 10.25 -10.87 15.09
N ALA A 191 10.26 -11.28 16.36
CA ALA A 191 9.97 -10.38 17.48
C ALA A 191 11.02 -9.27 17.62
N VAL A 192 12.30 -9.57 17.34
CA VAL A 192 13.37 -8.58 17.31
C VAL A 192 13.14 -7.54 16.22
N ALA A 193 12.79 -7.95 15.01
CA ALA A 193 12.44 -7.03 13.92
C ALA A 193 11.26 -6.12 14.28
N TYR A 194 10.22 -6.67 14.92
CA TYR A 194 9.11 -5.89 15.46
C TYR A 194 9.58 -4.84 16.49
N LEU A 195 10.47 -5.22 17.40
CA LEU A 195 11.01 -4.32 18.41
C LEU A 195 11.82 -3.18 17.79
N PHE A 196 12.67 -3.47 16.80
CA PHE A 196 13.44 -2.44 16.08
C PHE A 196 12.53 -1.39 15.43
N ARG A 197 11.48 -1.81 14.72
CA ARG A 197 10.51 -0.86 14.15
C ARG A 197 9.88 0.04 15.21
N ARG A 198 9.60 -0.50 16.42
CA ARG A 198 9.07 0.30 17.54
C ARG A 198 10.09 1.30 18.07
N LEU A 199 11.36 0.92 18.14
CA LEU A 199 12.44 1.81 18.60
C LEU A 199 12.67 2.95 17.60
N GLU A 200 12.68 2.67 16.30
CA GLU A 200 12.80 3.68 15.25
C GLU A 200 11.62 4.65 15.27
N GLU A 201 10.40 4.13 15.36
CA GLU A 201 9.19 4.94 15.46
C GLU A 201 9.22 5.89 16.65
N ASN A 202 9.67 5.40 17.81
CA ASN A 202 9.76 6.20 19.04
C ASN A 202 10.88 7.24 19.01
N ALA A 203 11.94 6.98 18.24
CA ALA A 203 13.07 7.90 18.10
C ALA A 203 12.78 9.07 17.15
N ALA A 204 11.73 8.97 16.30
CA ALA A 204 11.38 10.03 15.38
C ALA A 204 11.01 11.32 16.12
N ASP A 205 11.55 12.45 15.63
CA ASP A 205 11.35 13.78 16.25
C ASP A 205 9.88 14.15 16.41
N GLU A 206 9.05 13.68 15.53
CA GLU A 206 7.61 13.98 15.47
C GLU A 206 6.76 13.04 16.34
N ASN A 207 7.37 12.02 16.98
CA ASN A 207 6.61 11.04 17.76
C ASN A 207 6.22 11.63 19.13
N PHE A 208 4.94 11.51 19.48
CA PHE A 208 4.40 11.96 20.77
C PHE A 208 5.15 11.36 21.96
N LEU A 209 5.56 10.09 21.88
CA LEU A 209 6.26 9.40 22.98
C LEU A 209 7.63 9.99 23.29
N ARG A 210 8.30 10.65 22.34
CA ARG A 210 9.58 11.34 22.59
C ARG A 210 9.41 12.48 23.61
N HIS A 211 8.27 13.15 23.58
CA HIS A 211 7.96 14.26 24.48
C HIS A 211 7.32 13.83 25.78
N LEU A 212 7.08 12.54 25.98
CA LEU A 212 6.28 11.99 27.07
C LEU A 212 6.73 12.46 28.47
N PHE A 213 8.04 12.55 28.70
CA PHE A 213 8.60 12.94 30.00
C PHE A 213 8.66 14.46 30.22
N THR A 214 8.59 15.24 29.15
CA THR A 214 8.65 16.72 29.18
C THR A 214 7.29 17.36 28.98
N LEU A 215 6.27 16.60 28.57
CA LEU A 215 4.94 17.09 28.25
C LEU A 215 4.18 17.52 29.50
N ARG A 216 4.21 18.81 29.79
CA ARG A 216 3.49 19.41 30.91
C ARG A 216 2.68 20.61 30.45
N PRO A 217 1.45 20.82 30.95
CA PRO A 217 0.69 22.03 30.67
C PRO A 217 1.52 23.29 30.93
N GLY A 218 1.54 24.21 29.96
CA GLY A 218 2.30 25.45 30.03
C GLY A 218 3.72 25.39 29.47
N THR A 219 4.22 24.24 29.05
CA THR A 219 5.50 24.13 28.34
C THR A 219 5.37 24.33 26.83
N PRO A 220 6.44 24.79 26.13
CA PRO A 220 6.44 24.91 24.68
C PRO A 220 6.10 23.59 23.97
N GLU A 221 6.63 22.46 24.47
CA GLU A 221 6.37 21.14 23.91
C GLU A 221 4.90 20.75 24.00
N PHE A 222 4.24 21.10 25.13
CA PHE A 222 2.81 20.86 25.26
C PHE A 222 2.01 21.73 24.27
N ALA A 223 2.39 22.99 24.11
CA ALA A 223 1.74 23.91 23.17
C ALA A 223 1.89 23.40 21.73
N GLU A 224 3.08 22.95 21.33
CA GLU A 224 3.35 22.39 20.00
C GLU A 224 2.49 21.16 19.72
N GLN A 225 2.45 20.19 20.64
CA GLN A 225 1.64 18.99 20.50
C GLN A 225 0.13 19.31 20.45
N ALA A 226 -0.32 20.25 21.28
CA ALA A 226 -1.70 20.71 21.28
C ALA A 226 -2.08 21.42 19.97
N ASP A 227 -1.17 22.22 19.41
CA ASP A 227 -1.40 22.91 18.13
C ASP A 227 -1.38 21.95 16.96
N GLY A 228 -0.49 20.95 16.96
CA GLY A 228 -0.52 19.85 16.00
C GLY A 228 -1.84 19.07 16.04
N PHE A 229 -2.30 18.77 17.23
CA PHE A 229 -3.61 18.13 17.44
C PHE A 229 -4.76 18.99 16.88
N ARG A 230 -4.81 20.28 17.21
CA ARG A 230 -5.87 21.22 16.74
C ARG A 230 -5.88 21.34 15.22
N ARG A 231 -4.70 21.45 14.59
CA ARG A 231 -4.59 21.45 13.12
C ARG A 231 -5.16 20.16 12.54
N GLY A 232 -4.75 18.99 13.02
CA GLY A 232 -5.28 17.72 12.53
C GLY A 232 -6.79 17.57 12.71
N VAL A 233 -7.39 18.16 13.76
CA VAL A 233 -8.86 18.22 13.91
C VAL A 233 -9.48 19.18 12.90
N ALA A 234 -8.87 20.34 12.66
CA ALA A 234 -9.37 21.32 11.69
C ALA A 234 -9.35 20.75 10.26
N ASP A 235 -8.24 20.15 9.88
CA ASP A 235 -7.96 19.72 8.51
C ASP A 235 -8.55 18.33 8.16
N ARG A 236 -9.18 17.64 9.12
CA ARG A 236 -9.64 16.26 8.95
C ARG A 236 -10.60 16.01 7.78
N TRP A 237 -11.34 17.02 7.34
CA TRP A 237 -12.23 16.91 6.17
C TRP A 237 -11.66 17.53 4.91
N GLU A 238 -10.53 18.23 5.01
CA GLU A 238 -9.84 18.86 3.89
C GLU A 238 -8.72 17.99 3.32
N VAL A 239 -8.18 17.05 4.13
CA VAL A 239 -7.12 16.15 3.67
C VAL A 239 -7.61 15.25 2.54
N GLY A 240 -6.82 15.12 1.47
CA GLY A 240 -7.16 14.30 0.32
C GLY A 240 -7.37 12.82 0.69
N ASP A 241 -8.30 12.16 0.04
CA ASP A 241 -8.63 10.73 0.23
C ASP A 241 -8.45 9.89 -1.03
N LEU A 242 -7.98 10.51 -2.11
CA LEU A 242 -7.68 9.80 -3.34
C LEU A 242 -6.39 8.99 -3.19
N PRO A 243 -6.40 7.67 -3.48
CA PRO A 243 -5.20 6.84 -3.48
C PRO A 243 -4.10 7.46 -4.33
N ARG A 244 -2.90 7.65 -3.76
CA ARG A 244 -1.84 8.43 -4.39
C ARG A 244 -1.35 7.85 -5.70
N ARG A 245 -1.28 6.52 -5.81
CA ARG A 245 -0.86 5.85 -7.06
C ARG A 245 -1.91 5.98 -8.16
N GLU A 246 -3.22 6.00 -7.83
CA GLU A 246 -4.28 6.28 -8.80
C GLU A 246 -4.27 7.73 -9.28
N ALA A 247 -4.03 8.68 -8.39
CA ALA A 247 -3.87 10.09 -8.74
C ALA A 247 -2.72 10.28 -9.72
N SER A 248 -1.58 9.67 -9.46
CA SER A 248 -0.40 9.70 -10.33
C SER A 248 -0.69 9.19 -11.75
N LEU A 249 -1.51 8.14 -11.90
CA LEU A 249 -1.89 7.64 -13.23
C LEU A 249 -2.74 8.62 -14.03
N ARG A 250 -3.54 9.45 -13.36
CA ARG A 250 -4.36 10.49 -14.02
C ARG A 250 -3.53 11.67 -14.49
N GLU A 251 -2.45 11.98 -13.78
CA GLU A 251 -1.56 13.09 -14.07
C GLU A 251 -0.49 12.74 -15.11
N THR A 252 -0.12 11.47 -15.24
CA THR A 252 0.90 11.01 -16.19
C THR A 252 0.20 10.32 -17.37
N PRO A 253 0.16 10.95 -18.55
CA PRO A 253 -0.21 10.23 -19.76
C PRO A 253 0.76 9.05 -19.93
N THR A 254 0.25 7.89 -20.29
CA THR A 254 0.96 6.64 -20.56
C THR A 254 2.02 6.73 -21.68
N ARG A 255 2.42 7.91 -22.05
CA ARG A 255 3.41 8.20 -23.07
C ARG A 255 4.73 8.59 -22.44
N ALA A 256 5.65 7.65 -22.51
CA ALA A 256 7.10 7.84 -22.56
C ALA A 256 7.73 8.51 -21.33
N GLY A 257 8.73 7.85 -20.79
CA GLY A 257 9.72 8.50 -19.97
C GLY A 257 10.08 9.87 -20.50
N ARG A 258 9.47 10.91 -19.95
CA ARG A 258 9.92 12.26 -20.19
C ARG A 258 11.30 12.34 -19.59
N ALA A 259 12.29 12.64 -20.44
CA ALA A 259 13.51 13.22 -19.93
C ALA A 259 13.11 14.31 -18.94
N THR A 260 13.53 14.18 -17.71
CA THR A 260 13.34 15.25 -16.73
C THR A 260 14.12 16.47 -17.22
N ASN A 261 13.67 17.66 -16.86
CA ASN A 261 14.39 18.92 -17.19
C ASN A 261 15.85 18.93 -16.67
N ASP A 262 16.23 17.94 -15.86
CA ASP A 262 17.58 17.74 -15.30
C ASP A 262 18.48 16.85 -16.18
N GLY A 263 17.96 16.27 -17.27
CA GLY A 263 18.70 15.39 -18.19
C GLY A 263 19.08 14.03 -17.61
N ALA A 264 18.57 13.65 -16.44
CA ALA A 264 18.84 12.36 -15.83
C ALA A 264 17.99 11.26 -16.47
N PHE A 265 18.61 10.11 -16.78
CA PHE A 265 17.89 8.92 -17.20
C PHE A 265 17.02 8.42 -16.05
N ARG A 266 15.79 8.03 -16.35
CA ARG A 266 14.89 7.39 -15.40
C ARG A 266 14.38 6.08 -15.96
N ASN A 267 14.41 5.07 -15.11
CA ASN A 267 13.88 3.75 -15.44
C ASN A 267 12.39 3.82 -15.69
N GLN A 268 11.91 2.92 -16.54
CA GLN A 268 10.50 2.64 -16.71
C GLN A 268 9.96 2.10 -15.37
N PRO A 269 8.94 2.73 -14.77
CA PRO A 269 8.33 2.17 -13.56
C PRO A 269 7.77 0.77 -13.81
N ASP A 270 7.91 -0.10 -12.83
CA ASP A 270 7.29 -1.41 -12.87
C ASP A 270 5.76 -1.30 -12.89
N THR A 271 5.12 -2.31 -13.46
CA THR A 271 3.66 -2.37 -13.48
C THR A 271 3.14 -2.66 -12.07
N ASP A 272 2.33 -1.76 -11.51
CA ASP A 272 1.83 -1.87 -10.15
C ASP A 272 0.54 -2.73 -10.07
N PRO A 273 0.61 -3.97 -9.54
CA PRO A 273 -0.57 -4.84 -9.43
C PRO A 273 -1.53 -4.42 -8.32
N THR A 274 -1.18 -3.45 -7.48
CA THR A 274 -2.08 -2.95 -6.43
C THR A 274 -3.18 -2.05 -6.99
N LEU A 275 -2.99 -1.53 -8.19
CA LEU A 275 -3.95 -0.65 -8.86
C LEU A 275 -5.15 -1.44 -9.44
N PRO A 276 -6.39 -1.05 -9.15
CA PRO A 276 -7.58 -1.74 -9.67
C PRO A 276 -7.63 -1.81 -11.20
N SER A 277 -7.12 -0.78 -11.89
CA SER A 277 -7.04 -0.75 -13.35
C SER A 277 -6.06 -1.79 -13.90
N VAL A 278 -4.92 -1.96 -13.22
CA VAL A 278 -3.90 -2.95 -13.57
C VAL A 278 -4.40 -4.36 -13.27
N ARG A 279 -5.04 -4.59 -12.13
CA ARG A 279 -5.65 -5.90 -11.81
C ARG A 279 -6.65 -6.33 -12.86
N ARG A 280 -7.58 -5.46 -13.27
CA ARG A 280 -8.51 -5.78 -14.37
C ARG A 280 -7.80 -6.12 -15.68
N ARG A 281 -6.67 -5.45 -15.95
CA ARG A 281 -5.85 -5.76 -17.13
C ARG A 281 -5.15 -7.12 -17.00
N ILE A 282 -4.62 -7.44 -15.82
CA ILE A 282 -4.03 -8.76 -15.53
C ILE A 282 -5.08 -9.86 -15.70
N ASP A 283 -6.27 -9.71 -15.14
CA ASP A 283 -7.36 -10.68 -15.28
C ASP A 283 -7.74 -10.89 -16.76
N ALA A 284 -7.81 -9.81 -17.51
CA ALA A 284 -8.09 -9.87 -18.95
C ALA A 284 -6.96 -10.56 -19.73
N VAL A 285 -5.71 -10.38 -19.34
CA VAL A 285 -4.53 -11.04 -19.93
C VAL A 285 -4.48 -12.53 -19.58
N ALA A 286 -4.73 -12.87 -18.31
CA ALA A 286 -4.72 -14.26 -17.83
C ALA A 286 -5.73 -15.15 -18.54
N GLY A 287 -6.85 -14.57 -18.99
CA GLY A 287 -7.88 -15.30 -19.76
C GLY A 287 -7.59 -15.44 -21.28
N ARG A 288 -6.50 -14.85 -21.78
CA ARG A 288 -6.18 -14.89 -23.23
C ARG A 288 -5.47 -16.18 -23.61
N THR A 289 -5.90 -16.75 -24.73
CA THR A 289 -5.11 -17.80 -25.38
C THR A 289 -3.99 -17.14 -26.19
N PHE A 290 -2.77 -17.63 -26.03
CA PHE A 290 -1.64 -17.17 -26.83
C PHE A 290 -1.90 -17.52 -28.30
N GLN A 291 -1.94 -16.51 -29.14
CA GLN A 291 -1.94 -16.66 -30.59
C GLN A 291 -0.76 -15.84 -31.11
N PRO A 292 0.27 -16.47 -31.67
CA PRO A 292 1.34 -15.74 -32.30
C PRO A 292 0.78 -14.86 -33.41
N THR A 293 0.73 -13.55 -33.19
CA THR A 293 0.19 -12.58 -34.18
C THR A 293 1.18 -12.22 -35.26
N ALA A 294 2.44 -12.57 -35.07
CA ALA A 294 3.46 -12.43 -36.07
C ALA A 294 3.98 -13.81 -36.45
N THR A 295 4.24 -14.03 -37.73
CA THR A 295 5.10 -15.11 -38.16
C THR A 295 6.37 -14.98 -37.35
N PRO A 296 6.73 -15.98 -36.51
CA PRO A 296 7.99 -15.87 -35.81
C PRO A 296 9.05 -15.64 -36.86
N MET A 297 9.88 -14.61 -36.71
CA MET A 297 11.16 -14.56 -37.40
C MET A 297 12.08 -15.65 -36.78
N THR A 298 11.57 -16.84 -36.62
CA THR A 298 12.34 -18.03 -36.35
C THR A 298 13.05 -18.33 -37.66
N VAL A 299 14.22 -17.72 -37.82
CA VAL A 299 15.20 -18.33 -38.73
C VAL A 299 15.58 -19.66 -38.11
N THR A 300 14.99 -20.73 -38.63
CA THR A 300 15.43 -22.07 -38.26
C THR A 300 16.87 -22.19 -38.77
N VAL A 301 17.82 -22.15 -37.85
CA VAL A 301 19.23 -22.27 -38.20
C VAL A 301 19.56 -23.73 -38.16
N ASP A 302 19.45 -24.37 -39.31
CA ASP A 302 19.82 -25.80 -39.45
C ASP A 302 21.31 -25.89 -39.73
N GLY A 303 22.09 -26.23 -38.71
CA GLY A 303 23.51 -26.54 -38.82
C GLY A 303 24.40 -25.31 -39.12
N PRO A 304 25.71 -25.56 -39.37
CA PRO A 304 26.69 -24.50 -39.60
C PRO A 304 26.37 -23.59 -40.81
N ASP A 305 25.85 -24.16 -41.90
CA ASP A 305 25.52 -23.41 -43.12
C ASP A 305 24.39 -22.41 -42.88
N GLY A 306 23.43 -22.73 -42.00
CA GLY A 306 22.37 -21.84 -41.59
C GLY A 306 22.91 -20.65 -40.77
N ILE A 307 23.89 -20.91 -39.89
CA ILE A 307 24.57 -19.86 -39.12
C ILE A 307 25.30 -18.92 -40.06
N ASP A 308 26.06 -19.45 -41.03
CA ASP A 308 26.78 -18.65 -42.00
C ASP A 308 25.85 -17.78 -42.84
N ALA A 309 24.73 -18.30 -43.27
CA ALA A 309 23.71 -17.53 -44.00
C ALA A 309 23.18 -16.32 -43.19
N VAL A 310 22.90 -16.52 -41.90
CA VAL A 310 22.48 -15.41 -41.01
C VAL A 310 23.57 -14.36 -40.84
N LEU A 311 24.82 -14.78 -40.67
CA LEU A 311 25.98 -13.87 -40.57
C LEU A 311 26.19 -13.08 -41.84
N VAL A 312 26.04 -13.69 -43.00
CA VAL A 312 26.13 -13.02 -44.31
C VAL A 312 25.04 -11.98 -44.44
N ALA A 313 23.77 -12.30 -44.09
CA ALA A 313 22.66 -11.38 -44.13
C ALA A 313 22.86 -10.19 -43.16
N ALA A 314 23.33 -10.43 -41.94
CA ALA A 314 23.63 -9.41 -40.96
C ALA A 314 24.73 -8.46 -41.43
N ARG A 315 25.83 -8.99 -42.03
CA ARG A 315 26.90 -8.17 -42.61
C ARG A 315 26.43 -7.36 -43.79
N ALA A 316 25.52 -7.88 -44.61
CA ALA A 316 24.95 -7.13 -45.75
C ALA A 316 24.05 -5.97 -45.29
N ALA A 317 23.32 -6.09 -44.17
CA ALA A 317 22.51 -5.03 -43.60
C ALA A 317 23.30 -3.95 -42.83
N GLN A 318 24.51 -4.26 -42.40
CA GLN A 318 25.32 -3.38 -41.58
C GLN A 318 25.64 -2.00 -42.20
N PRO A 319 25.94 -1.83 -43.51
CA PRO A 319 26.16 -0.52 -44.09
C PRO A 319 24.95 0.41 -44.00
N GLU A 320 23.74 -0.08 -44.25
CA GLU A 320 22.49 0.71 -44.13
C GLU A 320 22.25 1.15 -42.68
N TRP A 321 22.44 0.24 -41.74
CA TRP A 321 22.37 0.56 -40.32
C TRP A 321 23.42 1.62 -39.90
N ALA A 322 24.63 1.49 -40.38
CA ALA A 322 25.69 2.47 -40.12
C ALA A 322 25.38 3.85 -40.71
N ALA A 323 24.79 3.90 -41.93
CA ALA A 323 24.41 5.13 -42.62
C ALA A 323 23.33 5.93 -41.91
N LEU A 324 22.52 5.33 -41.01
CA LEU A 324 21.53 6.04 -40.19
C LEU A 324 22.17 7.10 -39.28
N GLY A 325 23.46 6.98 -38.97
CA GLY A 325 24.12 7.81 -37.97
C GLY A 325 23.51 7.68 -36.58
N GLY A 326 23.99 8.47 -35.62
CA GLY A 326 23.50 8.42 -34.24
C GLY A 326 22.03 8.82 -34.12
N VAL A 327 21.61 9.87 -34.80
CA VAL A 327 20.22 10.37 -34.76
C VAL A 327 19.23 9.32 -35.29
N GLY A 328 19.57 8.68 -36.43
CA GLY A 328 18.71 7.66 -37.00
C GLY A 328 18.61 6.41 -36.13
N ARG A 329 19.72 5.93 -35.58
CA ARG A 329 19.74 4.80 -34.64
C ARG A 329 18.96 5.10 -33.36
N ARG A 330 19.09 6.31 -32.81
CA ARG A 330 18.29 6.79 -31.68
C ARG A 330 16.80 6.70 -31.98
N ALA A 331 16.36 7.19 -33.13
CA ALA A 331 14.95 7.16 -33.51
C ALA A 331 14.41 5.72 -33.65
N VAL A 332 15.21 4.77 -34.10
CA VAL A 332 14.83 3.35 -34.16
C VAL A 332 14.67 2.79 -32.76
N LEU A 333 15.64 2.99 -31.87
CA LEU A 333 15.60 2.46 -30.50
C LEU A 333 14.45 3.06 -29.68
N GLN A 334 14.14 4.35 -29.87
CA GLN A 334 12.96 4.97 -29.25
C GLN A 334 11.66 4.30 -29.71
N ARG A 335 11.53 4.01 -31.01
CA ARG A 335 10.35 3.26 -31.52
C ARG A 335 10.29 1.84 -30.96
N VAL A 336 11.43 1.16 -30.77
CA VAL A 336 11.45 -0.15 -30.12
C VAL A 336 10.91 -0.06 -28.70
N ALA A 337 11.35 0.92 -27.92
CA ALA A 337 10.83 1.14 -26.57
C ALA A 337 9.31 1.40 -26.55
N ASP A 338 8.82 2.22 -27.48
CA ASP A 338 7.41 2.52 -27.58
C ASP A 338 6.58 1.28 -27.99
N GLU A 339 7.06 0.47 -28.93
CA GLU A 339 6.43 -0.78 -29.36
C GLU A 339 6.38 -1.83 -28.25
N LEU A 340 7.44 -1.95 -27.43
CA LEU A 340 7.43 -2.84 -26.25
C LEU A 340 6.32 -2.46 -25.28
N LEU A 341 6.11 -1.16 -25.02
CA LEU A 341 5.04 -0.69 -24.16
C LEU A 341 3.64 -0.89 -24.77
N VAL A 342 3.49 -0.65 -26.08
CA VAL A 342 2.22 -0.87 -26.78
C VAL A 342 1.83 -2.34 -26.74
N ARG A 343 2.80 -3.24 -26.89
CA ARG A 343 2.61 -4.69 -26.91
C ARG A 343 2.77 -5.37 -25.57
N HIS A 344 2.82 -4.60 -24.49
CA HIS A 344 3.08 -5.11 -23.14
C HIS A 344 2.20 -6.34 -22.78
N ASP A 345 0.90 -6.27 -23.04
CA ASP A 345 -0.03 -7.36 -22.73
C ASP A 345 0.19 -8.61 -23.61
N GLU A 346 0.55 -8.43 -24.88
CA GLU A 346 0.90 -9.53 -25.79
C GLU A 346 2.18 -10.21 -25.31
N LEU A 347 3.17 -9.45 -24.87
CA LEU A 347 4.43 -9.96 -24.33
C LEU A 347 4.23 -10.73 -23.03
N LEU A 348 3.36 -10.25 -22.14
CA LEU A 348 3.01 -10.99 -20.91
C LEU A 348 2.41 -12.36 -21.22
N VAL A 349 1.46 -12.41 -22.19
CA VAL A 349 0.85 -13.67 -22.62
C VAL A 349 1.89 -14.61 -23.25
N ALA A 350 2.78 -14.08 -24.09
CA ALA A 350 3.86 -14.86 -24.71
C ALA A 350 4.80 -15.45 -23.66
N MET A 351 5.27 -14.64 -22.71
CA MET A 351 6.17 -15.09 -21.63
C MET A 351 5.52 -16.14 -20.72
N ALA A 352 4.23 -15.99 -20.43
CA ALA A 352 3.50 -17.00 -19.67
C ALA A 352 3.43 -18.34 -20.40
N HIS A 353 3.19 -18.32 -21.71
CA HIS A 353 3.08 -19.54 -22.52
C HIS A 353 4.43 -20.18 -22.87
N GLU A 354 5.41 -19.37 -23.26
CA GLU A 354 6.68 -19.89 -23.76
C GLU A 354 7.69 -20.17 -22.66
N ALA A 355 7.67 -19.36 -21.59
CA ALA A 355 8.62 -19.43 -20.50
C ALA A 355 8.00 -19.80 -19.13
N SER A 356 6.68 -20.03 -19.07
CA SER A 356 5.94 -20.34 -17.83
C SER A 356 6.13 -19.29 -16.73
N LYS A 357 6.33 -18.03 -17.12
CA LYS A 357 6.52 -16.92 -16.20
C LYS A 357 5.21 -16.39 -15.65
N THR A 358 5.23 -16.00 -14.39
CA THR A 358 4.15 -15.25 -13.75
C THR A 358 4.14 -13.80 -14.23
N PHE A 359 3.05 -13.09 -13.95
CA PHE A 359 2.97 -11.66 -14.21
C PHE A 359 4.08 -10.88 -13.48
N ALA A 360 4.33 -11.21 -12.21
CA ALA A 360 5.34 -10.55 -11.37
C ALA A 360 6.78 -10.75 -11.91
N GLU A 361 7.04 -11.84 -12.61
CA GLU A 361 8.34 -12.10 -13.25
C GLU A 361 8.44 -11.45 -14.63
N SER A 362 7.33 -11.39 -15.36
CA SER A 362 7.33 -10.92 -16.76
C SER A 362 7.30 -9.38 -16.87
N ALA A 363 6.55 -8.70 -16.01
CA ALA A 363 6.37 -7.25 -16.12
C ALA A 363 7.68 -6.46 -15.93
N PRO A 364 8.55 -6.78 -14.93
CA PRO A 364 9.85 -6.13 -14.78
C PRO A 364 10.79 -6.34 -15.98
N GLU A 365 10.76 -7.51 -16.63
CA GLU A 365 11.60 -7.76 -17.83
C GLU A 365 11.21 -6.91 -19.03
N ILE A 366 9.92 -6.61 -19.17
CA ILE A 366 9.46 -5.69 -20.21
C ILE A 366 9.92 -4.27 -19.89
N ALA A 367 9.83 -3.85 -18.63
CA ALA A 367 10.32 -2.54 -18.19
C ALA A 367 11.83 -2.41 -18.43
N GLU A 368 12.62 -3.44 -18.09
CA GLU A 368 14.06 -3.50 -18.35
C GLU A 368 14.40 -3.42 -19.85
N ALA A 369 13.67 -4.15 -20.68
CA ALA A 369 13.86 -4.08 -22.15
C ALA A 369 13.60 -2.68 -22.71
N VAL A 370 12.57 -1.99 -22.19
CA VAL A 370 12.28 -0.59 -22.52
C VAL A 370 13.43 0.32 -22.08
N ASP A 371 13.95 0.11 -20.88
CA ASP A 371 15.08 0.88 -20.34
C ASP A 371 16.34 0.69 -21.17
N PHE A 372 16.69 -0.52 -21.55
CA PHE A 372 17.82 -0.75 -22.46
C PHE A 372 17.65 -0.03 -23.77
N ALA A 373 16.48 -0.12 -24.41
CA ALA A 373 16.24 0.56 -25.67
C ALA A 373 16.40 2.09 -25.53
N ARG A 374 15.86 2.67 -24.47
CA ARG A 374 15.97 4.12 -24.19
C ARG A 374 17.38 4.54 -23.82
N TRP A 375 18.05 3.77 -22.97
CA TRP A 375 19.42 4.04 -22.54
C TRP A 375 20.38 4.08 -23.72
N TYR A 376 20.34 3.07 -24.57
CA TYR A 376 21.18 3.03 -25.77
C TYR A 376 20.78 4.10 -26.79
N ALA A 377 19.50 4.46 -26.88
CA ALA A 377 19.08 5.60 -27.71
C ALA A 377 19.73 6.91 -27.28
N GLU A 378 19.81 7.18 -25.96
CA GLU A 378 20.45 8.37 -25.42
C GLU A 378 21.98 8.40 -25.64
N ARG A 379 22.61 7.24 -25.69
CA ARG A 379 24.05 7.06 -25.84
C ARG A 379 24.48 6.87 -27.29
N ALA A 380 23.54 6.79 -28.24
CA ALA A 380 23.87 6.74 -29.66
C ALA A 380 24.53 8.04 -30.10
N PRO A 381 25.79 8.02 -30.59
CA PRO A 381 26.54 9.20 -30.96
C PRO A 381 25.97 9.90 -32.19
#